data_78980c7e77266c09325a384b4bfa4f04
#
_entry.id   78980c7e77266c09325a384b4bfa4f04
#
_cell.length_a   1.000
_cell.length_b   1.000
_cell.length_c   1.000
_cell.angle_alpha   90.00
_cell.angle_beta   90.00
_cell.angle_gamma   90.00
#
_symmetry.space_group_name_H-M   'P 1'
#
loop_
_entity.id
_entity.type
_entity.pdbx_description
1 polymer ?
#
loop_
_entity_poly.entity_id
_entity_poly.type
_entity_poly.pdbx_seq_one_letter_code
_entity_poly.pdbx_strand_id
1 'polypeptide(L)'
;MKFSEIPETQWEELRPYLDTCLLPVTGLRGTEAPWQAASELERLRDALDLLEIPFKGRTVTYPAIHFVPPGSAETFLGETCIRLKEAGFRYVLIVTAKSEEELVLNPEELEGKADLLLRFTPDELRQSASDAKRRATEEVMALWNGR
;
A
#
# COMPACT_ATOMS: atom_id res chain seq x y z
N MET A 1 0.13 11.60 -1.44
CA MET A 1 1.24 12.35 -0.81
C MET A 1 2.07 11.41 0.05
N LYS A 2 3.38 11.50 -0.02
CA LYS A 2 4.27 10.63 0.75
C LYS A 2 4.56 11.24 2.12
N PHE A 3 4.79 10.39 3.13
CA PHE A 3 5.13 10.84 4.49
C PHE A 3 6.30 11.83 4.48
N SER A 4 7.33 11.53 3.68
CA SER A 4 8.54 12.37 3.61
C SER A 4 8.29 13.76 3.02
N GLU A 5 7.16 14.00 2.38
CA GLU A 5 6.82 15.28 1.77
C GLU A 5 6.07 16.21 2.72
N ILE A 6 5.68 15.74 3.90
CA ILE A 6 4.85 16.50 4.83
C ILE A 6 5.71 17.06 5.96
N PRO A 7 5.97 18.39 5.99
CA PRO A 7 6.69 18.99 7.11
C PRO A 7 5.80 19.08 8.35
N GLU A 8 6.45 19.09 9.50
CA GLU A 8 5.77 19.19 10.79
C GLU A 8 4.78 20.36 10.85
N THR A 9 5.15 21.49 10.25
CA THR A 9 4.33 22.70 10.28
C THR A 9 3.00 22.56 9.52
N GLN A 10 2.87 21.57 8.62
CA GLN A 10 1.67 21.36 7.83
C GLN A 10 0.84 20.16 8.31
N TRP A 11 1.41 19.30 9.15
CA TRP A 11 0.76 18.05 9.51
C TRP A 11 -0.60 18.25 10.21
N GLU A 12 -0.67 19.12 11.21
CA GLU A 12 -1.90 19.36 11.94
C GLU A 12 -3.03 19.91 11.06
N GLU A 13 -2.67 20.69 10.05
CA GLU A 13 -3.63 21.25 9.08
C GLU A 13 -4.13 20.18 8.11
N LEU A 14 -3.23 19.33 7.62
CA LEU A 14 -3.54 18.31 6.62
C LEU A 14 -4.19 17.06 7.21
N ARG A 15 -3.86 16.75 8.44
CA ARG A 15 -4.26 15.53 9.12
C ARG A 15 -5.75 15.19 9.04
N PRO A 16 -6.69 16.13 9.23
CA PRO A 16 -8.12 15.80 9.13
C PRO A 16 -8.57 15.32 7.76
N TYR A 17 -7.84 15.68 6.70
CA TYR A 17 -8.18 15.31 5.33
C TYR A 17 -7.48 14.03 4.87
N LEU A 18 -6.32 13.72 5.44
CA LEU A 18 -5.51 12.57 5.07
C LEU A 18 -5.81 11.39 6.00
N ASP A 19 -7.00 10.82 5.86
CA ASP A 19 -7.48 9.76 6.75
C ASP A 19 -7.12 8.33 6.28
N THR A 20 -6.53 8.19 5.10
CA THR A 20 -6.21 6.90 4.50
C THR A 20 -4.70 6.76 4.31
N CYS A 21 -4.12 5.76 4.94
CA CYS A 21 -2.70 5.47 4.86
C CYS A 21 -2.45 4.31 3.90
N LEU A 22 -1.55 4.52 2.94
CA LEU A 22 -1.08 3.45 2.07
C LEU A 22 0.19 2.86 2.68
N LEU A 23 0.18 1.56 2.93
CA LEU A 23 1.32 0.82 3.46
C LEU A 23 1.93 0.00 2.32
N PRO A 24 3.02 0.51 1.69
CA PRO A 24 3.61 -0.20 0.55
C PRO A 24 4.46 -1.36 1.03
N VAL A 25 4.37 -2.50 0.34
CA VAL A 25 5.19 -3.67 0.63
C VAL A 25 5.92 -4.07 -0.65
N THR A 26 7.25 -3.97 -0.62
CA THR A 26 8.09 -4.31 -1.75
C THR A 26 8.20 -5.83 -1.93
N GLY A 27 8.42 -6.54 -0.83
CA GLY A 27 8.55 -7.99 -0.85
C GLY A 27 9.91 -8.45 -1.34
N LEU A 28 10.99 -7.78 -0.95
CA LEU A 28 12.36 -8.21 -1.28
C LEU A 28 12.72 -9.47 -0.49
N ARG A 29 13.53 -10.32 -1.10
CA ARG A 29 14.02 -11.57 -0.49
C ARG A 29 15.36 -11.42 0.20
N GLY A 30 16.11 -10.37 -0.16
CA GLY A 30 17.46 -10.19 0.31
C GLY A 30 18.53 -10.82 -0.60
N THR A 31 18.09 -11.50 -1.66
CA THR A 31 18.98 -12.16 -2.63
C THR A 31 19.06 -11.44 -3.96
N GLU A 32 18.33 -10.34 -4.11
CA GLU A 32 18.28 -9.58 -5.36
C GLU A 32 19.62 -8.92 -5.65
N ALA A 33 20.01 -8.93 -6.93
CA ALA A 33 21.09 -8.07 -7.40
C ALA A 33 20.62 -6.60 -7.38
N PRO A 34 21.56 -5.61 -7.38
CA PRO A 34 21.17 -4.20 -7.31
C PRO A 34 20.11 -3.76 -8.31
N TRP A 35 20.25 -4.19 -9.57
CA TRP A 35 19.27 -3.84 -10.62
C TRP A 35 17.94 -4.53 -10.42
N GLN A 36 17.93 -5.72 -9.83
CA GLN A 36 16.69 -6.43 -9.53
C GLN A 36 15.93 -5.73 -8.39
N ALA A 37 16.64 -5.34 -7.34
CA ALA A 37 16.05 -4.60 -6.25
C ALA A 37 15.48 -3.25 -6.75
N ALA A 38 16.24 -2.54 -7.58
CA ALA A 38 15.78 -1.28 -8.16
C ALA A 38 14.51 -1.48 -9.00
N SER A 39 14.44 -2.55 -9.79
CA SER A 39 13.24 -2.88 -10.56
C SER A 39 12.03 -3.12 -9.65
N GLU A 40 12.22 -3.83 -8.55
CA GLU A 40 11.13 -4.09 -7.61
C GLU A 40 10.60 -2.80 -6.99
N LEU A 41 11.49 -1.86 -6.68
CA LEU A 41 11.08 -0.55 -6.15
C LEU A 41 10.30 0.25 -7.18
N GLU A 42 10.71 0.21 -8.45
CA GLU A 42 9.99 0.89 -9.53
C GLU A 42 8.61 0.29 -9.77
N ARG A 43 8.50 -1.02 -9.72
CA ARG A 43 7.22 -1.73 -9.87
C ARG A 43 6.25 -1.35 -8.76
N LEU A 44 6.75 -1.26 -7.54
CA LEU A 44 5.93 -0.82 -6.41
C LEU A 44 5.47 0.62 -6.60
N ARG A 45 6.34 1.50 -7.08
CA ARG A 45 5.98 2.89 -7.36
C ARG A 45 4.86 2.96 -8.40
N ASP A 46 4.96 2.16 -9.47
CA ASP A 46 3.93 2.14 -10.51
C ASP A 46 2.58 1.67 -9.94
N ALA A 47 2.60 0.68 -9.05
CA ALA A 47 1.38 0.23 -8.37
C ALA A 47 0.79 1.34 -7.49
N LEU A 48 1.64 2.04 -6.75
CA LEU A 48 1.21 3.13 -5.87
C LEU A 48 0.62 4.30 -6.64
N ASP A 49 1.13 4.59 -7.83
CA ASP A 49 0.63 5.68 -8.67
C ASP A 49 -0.86 5.54 -8.99
N LEU A 50 -1.36 4.30 -9.06
CA LEU A 50 -2.78 4.04 -9.29
C LEU A 50 -3.67 4.60 -8.18
N LEU A 51 -3.12 4.81 -7.01
CA LEU A 51 -3.83 5.33 -5.85
C LEU A 51 -3.39 6.75 -5.50
N GLU A 52 -2.09 7.02 -5.53
CA GLU A 52 -1.55 8.33 -5.14
C GLU A 52 -2.02 9.45 -6.06
N ILE A 53 -2.09 9.19 -7.36
CA ILE A 53 -2.47 10.23 -8.32
C ILE A 53 -3.94 10.62 -8.20
N PRO A 54 -4.90 9.66 -8.30
CA PRO A 54 -6.32 10.05 -8.23
C PRO A 54 -6.80 10.46 -6.85
N PHE A 55 -6.15 9.99 -5.78
CA PHE A 55 -6.61 10.24 -4.41
C PHE A 55 -5.64 11.06 -3.58
N LYS A 56 -4.90 11.94 -4.22
CA LYS A 56 -3.85 12.75 -3.61
C LYS A 56 -4.29 13.55 -2.39
N GLY A 57 -5.52 14.03 -2.38
CA GLY A 57 -6.04 14.86 -1.30
C GLY A 57 -6.52 14.10 -0.06
N ARG A 58 -6.47 12.75 -0.09
CA ARG A 58 -7.00 11.94 1.01
C ARG A 58 -6.05 10.83 1.44
N THR A 59 -5.11 10.42 0.60
CA THR A 59 -4.17 9.36 0.91
C THR A 59 -2.79 9.90 1.25
N VAL A 60 -2.13 9.23 2.18
CA VAL A 60 -0.72 9.49 2.50
C VAL A 60 0.01 8.15 2.49
N THR A 61 1.19 8.13 1.87
CA THR A 61 1.96 6.91 1.69
C THR A 61 3.05 6.81 2.75
N TYR A 62 2.97 5.75 3.55
CA TYR A 62 3.96 5.42 4.58
C TYR A 62 5.23 4.92 3.91
N PRO A 63 6.40 5.04 4.56
CA PRO A 63 7.62 4.45 4.02
C PRO A 63 7.46 2.96 3.75
N ALA A 64 7.97 2.50 2.61
CA ALA A 64 7.77 1.13 2.18
C ALA A 64 8.43 0.12 3.10
N ILE A 65 7.73 -1.00 3.31
CA ILE A 65 8.29 -2.17 3.99
C ILE A 65 8.93 -3.03 2.91
N HIS A 66 10.26 -3.06 2.86
CA HIS A 66 10.97 -3.77 1.81
C HIS A 66 11.04 -5.27 2.04
N PHE A 67 11.15 -5.68 3.29
CA PHE A 67 11.30 -7.09 3.66
C PHE A 67 10.26 -7.45 4.71
N VAL A 68 9.58 -8.59 4.50
CA VAL A 68 8.65 -9.13 5.49
C VAL A 68 9.15 -10.49 5.96
N PRO A 69 9.07 -10.79 7.29
CA PRO A 69 9.56 -12.05 7.82
C PRO A 69 8.81 -13.25 7.26
N PRO A 70 9.50 -14.22 6.66
CA PRO A 70 8.84 -15.43 6.19
C PRO A 70 8.14 -16.14 7.34
N GLY A 71 6.92 -16.62 7.11
CA GLY A 71 6.13 -17.34 8.12
C GLY A 71 5.43 -16.46 9.15
N SER A 72 5.74 -15.18 9.21
CA SER A 72 5.10 -14.24 10.13
C SER A 72 4.75 -12.90 9.46
N ALA A 73 4.63 -12.90 8.14
CA ALA A 73 4.35 -11.70 7.37
C ALA A 73 3.03 -11.04 7.78
N GLU A 74 1.97 -11.81 7.95
CA GLU A 74 0.65 -11.29 8.32
C GLU A 74 0.67 -10.68 9.73
N THR A 75 1.37 -11.32 10.66
CA THR A 75 1.50 -10.79 12.02
C THR A 75 2.22 -9.45 12.01
N PHE A 76 3.34 -9.39 11.29
CA PHE A 76 4.14 -8.17 11.18
C PHE A 76 3.35 -7.03 10.53
N LEU A 77 2.74 -7.30 9.38
CA LEU A 77 1.96 -6.30 8.66
C LEU A 77 0.70 -5.89 9.43
N GLY A 78 0.03 -6.85 10.05
CA GLY A 78 -1.15 -6.57 10.85
C GLY A 78 -0.86 -5.67 12.03
N GLU A 79 0.22 -5.91 12.74
CA GLU A 79 0.65 -5.05 13.84
C GLU A 79 0.99 -3.64 13.37
N THR A 80 1.63 -3.54 12.21
CA THR A 80 1.94 -2.22 11.62
C THR A 80 0.65 -1.47 11.30
N CYS A 81 -0.34 -2.15 10.71
CA CYS A 81 -1.64 -1.54 10.41
C CYS A 81 -2.34 -1.06 11.68
N ILE A 82 -2.32 -1.85 12.75
CA ILE A 82 -2.91 -1.47 14.03
C ILE A 82 -2.25 -0.20 14.58
N ARG A 83 -0.93 -0.13 14.53
CA ARG A 83 -0.19 1.05 15.00
C ARG A 83 -0.51 2.29 14.18
N LEU A 84 -0.66 2.15 12.86
CA LEU A 84 -1.05 3.27 12.01
C LEU A 84 -2.46 3.77 12.35
N LYS A 85 -3.38 2.86 12.65
CA LYS A 85 -4.74 3.24 13.09
C LYS A 85 -4.70 3.94 14.44
N GLU A 86 -3.88 3.47 15.38
CA GLU A 86 -3.68 4.12 16.67
C GLU A 86 -3.09 5.53 16.50
N ALA A 87 -2.26 5.73 15.48
CA ALA A 87 -1.70 7.03 15.16
C ALA A 87 -2.72 8.00 14.56
N GLY A 88 -3.92 7.52 14.20
CA GLY A 88 -5.01 8.37 13.76
C GLY A 88 -5.55 8.09 12.36
N PHE A 89 -5.00 7.13 11.63
CA PHE A 89 -5.53 6.80 10.31
C PHE A 89 -6.79 5.96 10.42
N ARG A 90 -7.84 6.42 9.79
CA ARG A 90 -9.11 5.69 9.76
C ARG A 90 -9.02 4.43 8.90
N TYR A 91 -8.30 4.51 7.78
CA TYR A 91 -8.13 3.40 6.85
C TYR A 91 -6.66 3.14 6.59
N VAL A 92 -6.28 1.87 6.51
CA VAL A 92 -4.92 1.44 6.15
C VAL A 92 -5.03 0.42 5.03
N LEU A 93 -4.40 0.73 3.91
CA LEU A 93 -4.42 -0.11 2.71
C LEU A 93 -3.01 -0.66 2.47
N ILE A 94 -2.89 -1.98 2.39
CA ILE A 94 -1.62 -2.61 2.01
C ILE A 94 -1.56 -2.65 0.48
N VAL A 95 -0.47 -2.16 -0.10
CA VAL A 95 -0.29 -2.10 -1.55
C VAL A 95 1.00 -2.80 -1.92
N THR A 96 0.93 -3.70 -2.88
CA THR A 96 2.11 -4.40 -3.39
C THR A 96 2.01 -4.62 -4.89
N ALA A 97 3.18 -4.75 -5.54
CA ALA A 97 3.28 -5.11 -6.96
C ALA A 97 3.52 -6.61 -7.15
N LYS A 98 3.54 -7.38 -6.05
CA LYS A 98 3.76 -8.82 -6.07
C LYS A 98 2.46 -9.57 -6.23
N SER A 99 2.50 -10.66 -6.99
CA SER A 99 1.38 -11.58 -7.13
C SER A 99 1.17 -12.39 -5.84
N GLU A 100 0.07 -13.12 -5.77
CA GLU A 100 -0.22 -13.99 -4.63
C GLU A 100 0.84 -15.08 -4.46
N GLU A 101 1.41 -15.55 -5.55
CA GLU A 101 2.48 -16.57 -5.53
C GLU A 101 3.82 -15.98 -5.09
N GLU A 102 4.10 -14.74 -5.47
CA GLU A 102 5.36 -14.08 -5.14
C GLU A 102 5.43 -13.59 -3.71
N LEU A 103 4.32 -13.12 -3.16
CA LEU A 103 4.20 -12.66 -1.78
C LEU A 103 2.94 -13.27 -1.19
N VAL A 104 3.11 -14.38 -0.51
CA VAL A 104 1.99 -15.12 0.07
C VAL A 104 1.51 -14.42 1.35
N LEU A 105 0.27 -13.92 1.31
CA LEU A 105 -0.38 -13.32 2.47
C LEU A 105 -1.79 -13.89 2.57
N ASN A 106 -2.17 -14.33 3.75
CA ASN A 106 -3.53 -14.80 4.02
C ASN A 106 -4.42 -13.59 4.38
N PRO A 107 -5.36 -13.20 3.50
CA PRO A 107 -6.20 -12.03 3.78
C PRO A 107 -7.02 -12.16 5.07
N GLU A 108 -7.41 -13.39 5.44
CA GLU A 108 -8.20 -13.61 6.66
C GLU A 108 -7.45 -13.19 7.91
N GLU A 109 -6.14 -13.38 7.93
CA GLU A 109 -5.30 -12.99 9.07
C GLU A 109 -5.09 -11.48 9.17
N LEU A 110 -5.42 -10.76 8.11
CA LEU A 110 -5.34 -9.30 8.07
C LEU A 110 -6.68 -8.61 8.31
N GLU A 111 -7.78 -9.37 8.40
CA GLU A 111 -9.10 -8.82 8.67
C GLU A 111 -9.12 -8.06 10.01
N GLY A 112 -9.78 -6.88 9.98
CA GLY A 112 -9.85 -6.01 11.15
C GLY A 112 -8.58 -5.21 11.40
N LYS A 113 -7.52 -5.45 10.63
CA LYS A 113 -6.23 -4.77 10.75
C LYS A 113 -5.97 -3.90 9.55
N ALA A 114 -5.88 -4.50 8.35
CA ALA A 114 -5.83 -3.77 7.08
C ALA A 114 -7.25 -3.69 6.52
N ASP A 115 -7.60 -2.57 5.93
CA ASP A 115 -8.93 -2.40 5.32
C ASP A 115 -8.97 -2.97 3.91
N LEU A 116 -7.87 -2.91 3.18
CA LEU A 116 -7.73 -3.52 1.86
C LEU A 116 -6.32 -4.06 1.69
N LEU A 117 -6.20 -5.14 0.91
CA LEU A 117 -4.93 -5.65 0.39
C LEU A 117 -5.01 -5.56 -1.12
N LEU A 118 -4.27 -4.62 -1.69
CA LEU A 118 -4.31 -4.32 -3.12
C LEU A 118 -3.04 -4.79 -3.81
N ARG A 119 -3.20 -5.60 -4.85
CA ARG A 119 -2.11 -6.12 -5.66
C ARG A 119 -2.24 -5.60 -7.09
N PHE A 120 -1.18 -4.96 -7.58
CA PHE A 120 -1.11 -4.49 -8.97
C PHE A 120 0.21 -4.94 -9.57
N THR A 121 0.18 -6.08 -10.26
CA THR A 121 1.38 -6.68 -10.81
C THR A 121 1.82 -5.97 -12.10
N PRO A 122 3.13 -6.04 -12.45
CA PRO A 122 3.61 -5.47 -13.71
C PRO A 122 2.92 -6.06 -14.93
N ASP A 123 2.60 -7.37 -14.91
CA ASP A 123 1.90 -8.02 -16.02
C ASP A 123 0.51 -7.43 -16.21
N GLU A 124 -0.23 -7.24 -15.12
CA GLU A 124 -1.55 -6.62 -15.16
C GLU A 124 -1.47 -5.20 -15.74
N LEU A 125 -0.50 -4.42 -15.31
CA LEU A 125 -0.32 -3.05 -15.79
C LEU A 125 0.06 -3.00 -17.27
N ARG A 126 0.85 -3.97 -17.76
CA ARG A 126 1.19 -4.06 -19.16
C ARG A 126 0.00 -4.50 -20.03
N GLN A 127 -0.80 -5.43 -19.53
CA GLN A 127 -1.94 -5.97 -20.28
C GLN A 127 -3.09 -4.97 -20.34
N SER A 128 -3.43 -4.35 -19.22
CA SER A 128 -4.51 -3.38 -19.17
C SER A 128 -4.36 -2.43 -17.99
N ALA A 129 -3.60 -1.36 -18.22
CA ALA A 129 -3.44 -0.30 -17.21
C ALA A 129 -4.78 0.35 -16.85
N SER A 130 -5.69 0.50 -17.81
CA SER A 130 -6.99 1.11 -17.57
C SER A 130 -7.88 0.26 -16.68
N ASP A 131 -7.83 -1.07 -16.81
CA ASP A 131 -8.59 -1.98 -15.95
C ASP A 131 -8.05 -1.98 -14.53
N ALA A 132 -6.72 -1.95 -14.37
CA ALA A 132 -6.09 -1.87 -13.06
C ALA A 132 -6.48 -0.57 -12.36
N LYS A 133 -6.45 0.54 -13.08
CA LYS A 133 -6.82 1.85 -12.58
C LYS A 133 -8.28 1.89 -12.14
N ARG A 134 -9.18 1.32 -12.95
CA ARG A 134 -10.60 1.24 -12.63
C ARG A 134 -10.82 0.39 -11.37
N ARG A 135 -10.18 -0.77 -11.26
CA ARG A 135 -10.28 -1.64 -10.10
C ARG A 135 -9.81 -0.93 -8.83
N ALA A 136 -8.67 -0.25 -8.92
CA ALA A 136 -8.14 0.53 -7.79
C ALA A 136 -9.16 1.56 -7.31
N THR A 137 -9.73 2.32 -8.24
CA THR A 137 -10.71 3.35 -7.95
C THR A 137 -11.98 2.76 -7.32
N GLU A 138 -12.52 1.69 -7.91
CA GLU A 138 -13.73 1.05 -7.42
C GLU A 138 -13.57 0.49 -5.99
N GLU A 139 -12.47 -0.19 -5.72
CA GLU A 139 -12.24 -0.77 -4.40
C GLU A 139 -12.07 0.29 -3.32
N VAL A 140 -11.33 1.34 -3.61
CA VAL A 140 -11.12 2.41 -2.63
C VAL A 140 -12.41 3.20 -2.41
N MET A 141 -13.14 3.53 -3.46
CA MET A 141 -14.40 4.25 -3.34
C MET A 141 -15.44 3.42 -2.57
N ALA A 142 -15.49 2.11 -2.81
CA ALA A 142 -16.38 1.23 -2.07
C ALA A 142 -16.05 1.23 -0.59
N LEU A 143 -14.77 1.19 -0.24
CA LEU A 143 -14.34 1.25 1.16
C LEU A 143 -14.80 2.56 1.81
N TRP A 144 -14.53 3.68 1.17
CA TRP A 144 -14.87 4.99 1.71
C TRP A 144 -16.39 5.20 1.83
N ASN A 145 -17.15 4.58 0.97
CA ASN A 145 -18.62 4.67 0.99
C ASN A 145 -19.27 3.63 1.92
N GLY A 146 -18.48 2.86 2.64
CA GLY A 146 -18.99 1.89 3.61
C GLY A 146 -19.58 0.63 3.00
N ARG A 147 -19.13 0.24 1.82
CA ARG A 147 -19.65 -0.93 1.12
C ARG A 147 -18.77 -2.16 1.27
#